data_637d90898e88d28e1bcc47f74b2224fb
#
_entry.id   637d90898e88d28e1bcc47f74b2224fb
#
_cell.length_a   1.000
_cell.length_b   1.000
_cell.length_c   1.000
_cell.angle_alpha   90.00
_cell.angle_beta   90.00
_cell.angle_gamma   90.00
#
_symmetry.space_group_name_H-M   'P 1'
#
loop_
_entity.id
_entity.type
_entity.pdbx_description
1 polymer ?
#
loop_
_entity_poly.entity_id
_entity_poly.type
_entity_poly.pdbx_seq_one_letter_code
_entity_poly.pdbx_strand_id
1 'polypeptide(L)'
;FSYDIVIGGVNLDAPQDNTGPTIDLFMNDEAFISGGITNENPILIADLFDENGINTASGIGHDITATLDGDETNVFKLNDYYTAAVDDYKRGSLSYPFRDLSPGLHTLKLKAWDVYNNASVQEIQFIVFDQNESLEITNVLNYPNPFINYTEFWFNHNSAGVLDVSIQIFTISGKLIKTLNGQTNT
;
A
#
# COMPACT_ATOMS: atom_id res chain seq x y z
N PHE A 1 -10.78 -3.85 -54.08
CA PHE A 1 -9.47 -4.38 -53.69
C PHE A 1 -9.69 -5.63 -52.85
N SER A 2 -9.06 -6.73 -53.15
CA SER A 2 -8.99 -7.93 -52.29
C SER A 2 -7.59 -8.06 -51.77
N TYR A 3 -7.47 -8.41 -50.50
CA TYR A 3 -6.18 -8.74 -49.85
C TYR A 3 -6.26 -10.16 -49.33
N ASP A 4 -5.22 -10.93 -49.62
CA ASP A 4 -5.07 -12.22 -49.00
C ASP A 4 -4.48 -12.03 -47.62
N ILE A 5 -5.25 -12.37 -46.58
CA ILE A 5 -4.80 -12.33 -45.21
C ILE A 5 -4.48 -13.76 -44.77
N VAL A 6 -3.24 -14.02 -44.41
CA VAL A 6 -2.86 -15.26 -43.76
C VAL A 6 -3.07 -15.12 -42.25
N ILE A 7 -4.00 -15.91 -41.72
CA ILE A 7 -4.27 -15.94 -40.30
C ILE A 7 -3.64 -17.21 -39.72
N GLY A 8 -2.79 -17.03 -38.73
CA GLY A 8 -2.09 -18.11 -38.03
C GLY A 8 -0.63 -18.23 -38.46
N GLY A 9 0.11 -19.08 -37.76
CA GLY A 9 1.51 -19.27 -37.91
C GLY A 9 2.29 -18.92 -36.65
N VAL A 10 3.58 -19.24 -36.60
CA VAL A 10 4.49 -18.92 -35.52
C VAL A 10 5.47 -17.86 -36.02
N ASN A 11 5.53 -16.74 -35.32
CA ASN A 11 6.59 -15.75 -35.56
C ASN A 11 7.83 -16.18 -34.77
N LEU A 12 8.83 -16.72 -35.48
CA LEU A 12 10.09 -17.19 -34.90
C LEU A 12 10.98 -16.02 -34.42
N ASP A 13 10.71 -14.80 -34.88
CA ASP A 13 11.45 -13.60 -34.56
C ASP A 13 10.68 -12.74 -33.51
N ALA A 14 9.64 -13.31 -32.89
CA ALA A 14 8.92 -12.61 -31.85
C ALA A 14 9.83 -12.31 -30.66
N PRO A 15 9.77 -11.07 -30.10
CA PRO A 15 10.51 -10.77 -28.87
C PRO A 15 10.15 -11.78 -27.79
N GLN A 16 11.17 -12.29 -27.12
CA GLN A 16 10.99 -13.18 -25.98
C GLN A 16 10.91 -12.30 -24.72
N ASP A 17 9.81 -12.39 -24.01
CA ASP A 17 9.65 -11.79 -22.68
C ASP A 17 9.34 -12.89 -21.67
N ASN A 18 10.06 -12.89 -20.55
CA ASN A 18 9.93 -13.85 -19.46
C ASN A 18 9.82 -13.16 -18.10
N THR A 19 9.59 -11.84 -18.10
CA THR A 19 9.46 -11.02 -16.91
C THR A 19 8.02 -10.53 -16.76
N GLY A 20 7.43 -10.72 -15.60
CA GLY A 20 6.10 -10.16 -15.33
C GLY A 20 6.19 -8.71 -14.82
N PRO A 21 5.05 -8.05 -14.65
CA PRO A 21 4.98 -6.66 -14.25
C PRO A 21 5.70 -6.35 -12.93
N THR A 22 6.30 -5.19 -12.84
CA THR A 22 6.70 -4.60 -11.56
C THR A 22 5.45 -4.10 -10.85
N ILE A 23 5.35 -4.37 -9.56
CA ILE A 23 4.20 -4.03 -8.72
C ILE A 23 4.71 -3.33 -7.46
N ASP A 24 4.30 -2.09 -7.24
CA ASP A 24 4.51 -1.36 -6.00
C ASP A 24 3.18 -1.25 -5.25
N LEU A 25 3.16 -1.67 -3.97
CA LEU A 25 1.94 -1.75 -3.15
C LEU A 25 2.00 -0.77 -1.99
N PHE A 26 0.87 -0.12 -1.75
CA PHE A 26 0.69 0.83 -0.66
C PHE A 26 -0.71 0.69 -0.05
N MET A 27 -0.89 1.21 1.18
CA MET A 27 -2.18 1.36 1.83
C MET A 27 -2.45 2.83 2.10
N ASN A 28 -3.61 3.33 1.69
CA ASN A 28 -4.10 4.70 1.86
C ASN A 28 -3.31 5.78 1.10
N ASP A 29 -1.99 5.74 1.10
CA ASP A 29 -1.11 6.65 0.35
C ASP A 29 0.23 5.97 -0.02
N GLU A 30 0.96 6.57 -0.96
CA GLU A 30 2.24 6.05 -1.48
C GLU A 30 3.40 6.14 -0.47
N ALA A 31 3.23 6.85 0.65
CA ALA A 31 4.23 6.92 1.72
C ALA A 31 4.10 5.74 2.70
N PHE A 32 3.09 4.89 2.53
CA PHE A 32 2.85 3.74 3.40
C PHE A 32 4.01 2.74 3.35
N ILE A 33 4.48 2.35 4.52
CA ILE A 33 5.52 1.33 4.67
C ILE A 33 4.88 0.03 5.14
N SER A 34 5.26 -1.09 4.52
CA SER A 34 4.77 -2.42 4.91
C SER A 34 4.96 -2.67 6.41
N GLY A 35 3.92 -3.13 7.08
CA GLY A 35 3.83 -3.27 8.54
C GLY A 35 3.21 -2.06 9.24
N GLY A 36 2.88 -1.01 8.51
CA GLY A 36 2.22 0.20 9.04
C GLY A 36 0.78 -0.07 9.50
N ILE A 37 0.21 0.93 10.16
CA ILE A 37 -1.13 0.86 10.76
C ILE A 37 -2.15 1.51 9.80
N THR A 38 -3.32 0.89 9.68
CA THR A 38 -4.47 1.39 8.93
C THR A 38 -5.73 1.38 9.77
N ASN A 39 -6.80 2.00 9.26
CA ASN A 39 -8.15 1.81 9.78
C ASN A 39 -8.81 0.55 9.19
N GLU A 40 -10.03 0.23 9.62
CA GLU A 40 -10.83 -0.91 9.15
C GLU A 40 -11.28 -0.82 7.67
N ASN A 41 -11.17 0.35 7.06
CA ASN A 41 -11.57 0.60 5.68
C ASN A 41 -10.41 1.19 4.85
N PRO A 42 -9.27 0.50 4.73
CA PRO A 42 -8.13 1.04 4.00
C PRO A 42 -8.35 0.96 2.48
N ILE A 43 -7.63 1.83 1.77
CA ILE A 43 -7.57 1.79 0.31
C ILE A 43 -6.26 1.11 -0.10
N LEU A 44 -6.36 0.00 -0.82
CA LEU A 44 -5.22 -0.56 -1.53
C LEU A 44 -4.88 0.33 -2.72
N ILE A 45 -3.62 0.71 -2.82
CA ILE A 45 -3.06 1.40 -3.98
C ILE A 45 -1.96 0.51 -4.55
N ALA A 46 -1.97 0.34 -5.86
CA ALA A 46 -0.91 -0.38 -6.54
C ALA A 46 -0.51 0.36 -7.82
N ASP A 47 0.79 0.54 -8.00
CA ASP A 47 1.37 1.00 -9.26
C ASP A 47 1.96 -0.18 -10.01
N LEU A 48 1.58 -0.31 -11.28
CA LEU A 48 2.02 -1.40 -12.14
C LEU A 48 2.78 -0.85 -13.34
N PHE A 49 3.87 -1.52 -13.68
CA PHE A 49 4.67 -1.21 -14.87
C PHE A 49 5.16 -2.48 -15.54
N ASP A 50 5.06 -2.51 -16.87
CA ASP A 50 5.64 -3.55 -17.71
C ASP A 50 6.07 -3.00 -19.07
N GLU A 51 7.23 -3.40 -19.58
CA GLU A 51 7.76 -2.88 -20.84
C GLU A 51 6.90 -3.22 -22.06
N ASN A 52 6.14 -4.29 -21.99
CA ASN A 52 5.29 -4.78 -23.08
C ASN A 52 3.81 -4.44 -22.85
N GLY A 53 3.47 -4.06 -21.63
CA GLY A 53 2.14 -3.61 -21.22
C GLY A 53 1.43 -4.53 -20.24
N ILE A 54 0.59 -3.95 -19.44
CA ILE A 54 -0.21 -4.65 -18.43
C ILE A 54 -1.41 -5.33 -19.09
N ASN A 55 -1.62 -6.60 -18.76
CA ASN A 55 -2.82 -7.32 -19.19
C ASN A 55 -4.02 -6.88 -18.35
N THR A 56 -4.88 -6.08 -18.95
CA THR A 56 -6.11 -5.58 -18.34
C THR A 56 -7.36 -6.35 -18.75
N ALA A 57 -7.22 -7.27 -19.72
CA ALA A 57 -8.34 -8.06 -20.19
C ALA A 57 -8.73 -9.11 -19.15
N SER A 58 -9.98 -9.04 -18.68
CA SER A 58 -10.53 -10.11 -17.86
C SER A 58 -10.62 -11.40 -18.68
N GLY A 59 -10.03 -12.46 -18.15
CA GLY A 59 -10.00 -13.76 -18.82
C GLY A 59 -9.75 -14.90 -17.86
N ILE A 60 -9.85 -16.13 -18.36
CA ILE A 60 -9.63 -17.30 -17.54
C ILE A 60 -8.16 -17.34 -17.06
N GLY A 61 -7.96 -16.99 -15.78
CA GLY A 61 -6.68 -17.13 -15.09
C GLY A 61 -5.72 -15.96 -15.20
N HIS A 62 -6.06 -14.88 -15.91
CA HIS A 62 -5.18 -13.71 -16.11
C HIS A 62 -5.73 -12.41 -15.52
N ASP A 63 -6.66 -12.51 -14.59
CA ASP A 63 -7.18 -11.34 -13.88
C ASP A 63 -6.09 -10.72 -12.98
N ILE A 64 -6.16 -9.40 -12.78
CA ILE A 64 -5.47 -8.76 -11.67
C ILE A 64 -6.22 -9.15 -10.41
N THR A 65 -5.54 -9.83 -9.49
CA THR A 65 -6.19 -10.40 -8.31
C THR A 65 -5.48 -10.02 -7.03
N ALA A 66 -6.26 -9.82 -5.97
CA ALA A 66 -5.73 -9.71 -4.63
C ALA A 66 -6.27 -10.83 -3.74
N THR A 67 -5.41 -11.35 -2.87
CA THR A 67 -5.74 -12.35 -1.86
C THR A 67 -5.38 -11.79 -0.50
N LEU A 68 -6.34 -11.75 0.41
CA LEU A 68 -6.16 -11.28 1.79
C LEU A 68 -5.97 -12.48 2.70
N ASP A 69 -4.94 -12.43 3.56
CA ASP A 69 -4.61 -13.44 4.59
C ASP A 69 -4.51 -14.88 4.05
N GLY A 70 -4.17 -15.00 2.78
CA GLY A 70 -4.03 -16.30 2.12
C GLY A 70 -5.35 -17.02 1.83
N ASP A 71 -6.49 -16.34 1.92
CA ASP A 71 -7.80 -16.90 1.57
C ASP A 71 -7.96 -16.97 0.05
N GLU A 72 -7.53 -18.10 -0.53
CA GLU A 72 -7.68 -18.37 -1.96
C GLU A 72 -9.13 -18.70 -2.38
N THR A 73 -10.03 -18.84 -1.42
CA THR A 73 -11.45 -19.09 -1.73
C THR A 73 -12.21 -17.80 -2.00
N ASN A 74 -11.69 -16.66 -1.54
CA ASN A 74 -12.32 -15.35 -1.66
C ASN A 74 -11.35 -14.34 -2.29
N VAL A 75 -11.04 -14.55 -3.57
CA VAL A 75 -10.10 -13.72 -4.32
C VAL A 75 -10.79 -12.49 -4.88
N PHE A 76 -10.23 -11.32 -4.64
CA PHE A 76 -10.71 -10.05 -5.19
C PHE A 76 -10.24 -9.90 -6.64
N LYS A 77 -11.16 -9.70 -7.58
CA LYS A 77 -10.84 -9.36 -8.97
C LYS A 77 -10.79 -7.85 -9.12
N LEU A 78 -9.66 -7.32 -9.56
CA LEU A 78 -9.35 -5.90 -9.49
C LEU A 78 -9.19 -5.22 -10.85
N ASN A 79 -9.48 -5.92 -11.96
CA ASN A 79 -9.36 -5.35 -13.32
C ASN A 79 -10.17 -4.05 -13.48
N ASP A 80 -11.38 -3.98 -12.92
CA ASP A 80 -12.27 -2.81 -13.02
C ASP A 80 -11.76 -1.60 -12.20
N TYR A 81 -10.80 -1.82 -11.32
CA TYR A 81 -10.18 -0.80 -10.47
C TYR A 81 -8.83 -0.31 -11.01
N TYR A 82 -8.36 -0.91 -12.09
CA TYR A 82 -7.14 -0.51 -12.75
C TYR A 82 -7.41 0.60 -13.77
N THR A 83 -6.57 1.62 -13.77
CA THR A 83 -6.60 2.73 -14.72
C THR A 83 -5.21 2.87 -15.36
N ALA A 84 -5.14 2.68 -16.68
CA ALA A 84 -3.92 2.91 -17.42
C ALA A 84 -3.53 4.40 -17.42
N ALA A 85 -2.25 4.68 -17.44
CA ALA A 85 -1.74 6.04 -17.59
C ALA A 85 -2.16 6.61 -18.97
N VAL A 86 -2.28 7.92 -19.06
CA VAL A 86 -2.67 8.59 -20.30
C VAL A 86 -1.57 8.38 -21.35
N ASP A 87 -1.97 7.88 -22.51
CA ASP A 87 -1.08 7.58 -23.65
C ASP A 87 0.07 6.60 -23.32
N ASP A 88 -0.03 5.83 -22.23
CA ASP A 88 0.99 4.86 -21.83
C ASP A 88 0.34 3.55 -21.32
N TYR A 89 0.28 2.54 -22.19
CA TYR A 89 -0.28 1.22 -21.87
C TYR A 89 0.67 0.36 -21.00
N LYS A 90 1.91 0.81 -20.80
CA LYS A 90 2.93 0.09 -20.05
C LYS A 90 2.76 0.25 -18.55
N ARG A 91 2.06 1.28 -18.13
CA ARG A 91 1.87 1.58 -16.71
C ARG A 91 0.47 2.04 -16.39
N GLY A 92 0.11 1.91 -15.16
CA GLY A 92 -1.13 2.39 -14.61
C GLY A 92 -1.22 2.12 -13.13
N SER A 93 -2.27 2.62 -12.53
CA SER A 93 -2.51 2.50 -11.10
C SER A 93 -3.84 1.80 -10.82
N LEU A 94 -3.90 1.17 -9.67
CA LEU A 94 -5.07 0.49 -9.14
C LEU A 94 -5.41 1.08 -7.78
N SER A 95 -6.70 1.31 -7.54
CA SER A 95 -7.19 1.79 -6.25
C SER A 95 -8.44 1.00 -5.85
N TYR A 96 -8.33 0.22 -4.78
CA TYR A 96 -9.42 -0.63 -4.29
C TYR A 96 -9.74 -0.37 -2.82
N PRO A 97 -10.98 0.05 -2.47
CA PRO A 97 -11.38 0.28 -1.10
C PRO A 97 -11.80 -1.03 -0.42
N PHE A 98 -11.03 -1.46 0.58
CA PHE A 98 -11.48 -2.50 1.52
C PHE A 98 -12.51 -1.92 2.48
N ARG A 99 -13.32 -2.80 3.05
CA ARG A 99 -14.34 -2.42 4.04
C ARG A 99 -14.41 -3.46 5.14
N ASP A 100 -14.63 -2.96 6.35
CA ASP A 100 -14.93 -3.75 7.54
C ASP A 100 -13.88 -4.85 7.80
N LEU A 101 -12.60 -4.55 7.57
CA LEU A 101 -11.53 -5.47 7.92
C LEU A 101 -11.46 -5.67 9.43
N SER A 102 -11.23 -6.89 9.85
CA SER A 102 -11.06 -7.20 11.27
C SER A 102 -9.80 -6.51 11.83
N PRO A 103 -9.79 -6.14 13.11
CA PRO A 103 -8.57 -5.67 13.74
C PRO A 103 -7.47 -6.73 13.75
N GLY A 104 -6.21 -6.30 13.61
CA GLY A 104 -5.05 -7.16 13.66
C GLY A 104 -4.14 -7.08 12.44
N LEU A 105 -3.16 -7.96 12.39
CA LEU A 105 -2.21 -8.06 11.28
C LEU A 105 -2.87 -8.73 10.08
N HIS A 106 -2.76 -8.09 8.93
CA HIS A 106 -3.20 -8.59 7.65
C HIS A 106 -2.03 -8.70 6.67
N THR A 107 -2.12 -9.65 5.76
CA THR A 107 -1.20 -9.83 4.65
C THR A 107 -1.98 -9.84 3.35
N LEU A 108 -1.65 -8.93 2.45
CA LEU A 108 -2.27 -8.85 1.13
C LEU A 108 -1.26 -9.26 0.06
N LYS A 109 -1.67 -10.13 -0.85
CA LYS A 109 -0.92 -10.49 -2.07
C LYS A 109 -1.67 -9.98 -3.29
N LEU A 110 -1.00 -9.20 -4.11
CA LEU A 110 -1.50 -8.80 -5.42
C LEU A 110 -0.77 -9.57 -6.51
N LYS A 111 -1.51 -10.11 -7.47
CA LYS A 111 -1.00 -10.76 -8.67
C LYS A 111 -1.46 -10.00 -9.90
N ALA A 112 -0.53 -9.70 -10.80
CA ALA A 112 -0.81 -9.11 -12.08
C ALA A 112 -0.07 -9.83 -13.21
N TRP A 113 -0.50 -9.62 -14.45
CA TRP A 113 0.01 -10.24 -15.65
C TRP A 113 0.38 -9.17 -16.68
N ASP A 114 1.39 -9.45 -17.48
CA ASP A 114 1.68 -8.73 -18.71
C ASP A 114 0.89 -9.27 -19.91
N VAL A 115 1.06 -8.65 -21.07
CA VAL A 115 0.42 -9.10 -22.32
C VAL A 115 1.05 -10.36 -22.90
N TYR A 116 2.23 -10.79 -22.44
CA TYR A 116 2.90 -12.04 -22.82
C TYR A 116 2.60 -13.21 -21.88
N ASN A 117 1.68 -13.01 -20.90
CA ASN A 117 1.27 -13.99 -19.90
C ASN A 117 2.35 -14.34 -18.85
N ASN A 118 3.28 -13.43 -18.58
CA ASN A 118 4.14 -13.53 -17.42
C ASN A 118 3.43 -12.91 -16.22
N ALA A 119 3.54 -13.54 -15.06
CA ALA A 119 2.91 -13.05 -13.83
C ALA A 119 3.94 -12.58 -12.83
N SER A 120 3.57 -11.53 -12.09
CA SER A 120 4.25 -11.13 -10.87
C SER A 120 3.30 -11.15 -9.68
N VAL A 121 3.85 -11.38 -8.50
CA VAL A 121 3.14 -11.34 -7.22
C VAL A 121 3.93 -10.46 -6.27
N GLN A 122 3.26 -9.51 -5.65
CA GLN A 122 3.81 -8.67 -4.60
C GLN A 122 2.96 -8.78 -3.34
N GLU A 123 3.62 -8.68 -2.18
CA GLU A 123 3.00 -8.81 -0.88
C GLU A 123 3.21 -7.54 -0.05
N ILE A 124 2.20 -7.14 0.69
CA ILE A 124 2.26 -6.05 1.67
C ILE A 124 1.60 -6.51 2.98
N GLN A 125 2.18 -6.12 4.11
CA GLN A 125 1.60 -6.33 5.43
C GLN A 125 1.11 -5.02 6.00
N PHE A 126 0.01 -5.07 6.76
CA PHE A 126 -0.54 -3.92 7.45
C PHE A 126 -1.32 -4.35 8.70
N ILE A 127 -1.45 -3.44 9.64
CA ILE A 127 -2.18 -3.68 10.89
C ILE A 127 -3.43 -2.83 10.88
N VAL A 128 -4.60 -3.48 10.97
CA VAL A 128 -5.87 -2.78 11.18
C VAL A 128 -6.01 -2.47 12.67
N PHE A 129 -6.13 -1.19 12.98
CA PHE A 129 -6.28 -0.72 14.35
C PHE A 129 -7.64 -1.10 14.92
N ASP A 130 -7.67 -1.62 16.16
CA ASP A 130 -8.92 -1.85 16.89
C ASP A 130 -9.39 -0.56 17.54
N GLN A 131 -10.46 0.03 17.02
CA GLN A 131 -11.06 1.25 17.58
C GLN A 131 -11.61 1.06 18.99
N ASN A 132 -11.79 -0.19 19.45
CA ASN A 132 -12.22 -0.50 20.82
C ASN A 132 -11.03 -0.57 21.79
N GLU A 133 -9.79 -0.60 21.30
CA GLU A 133 -8.62 -0.50 22.16
C GLU A 133 -8.40 0.94 22.59
N SER A 134 -8.04 1.11 23.88
CA SER A 134 -7.65 2.41 24.41
C SER A 134 -6.38 2.90 23.73
N LEU A 135 -6.30 4.22 23.47
CA LEU A 135 -5.05 4.83 22.99
C LEU A 135 -3.91 4.49 23.95
N GLU A 136 -2.92 3.79 23.44
CA GLU A 136 -1.70 3.45 24.16
C GLU A 136 -0.54 4.29 23.61
N ILE A 137 0.18 4.96 24.51
CA ILE A 137 1.40 5.70 24.18
C ILE A 137 2.56 5.00 24.86
N THR A 138 3.57 4.60 24.07
CA THR A 138 4.75 3.88 24.54
C THR A 138 6.04 4.60 24.12
N ASN A 139 7.16 4.18 24.70
CA ASN A 139 8.50 4.69 24.35
C ASN A 139 8.63 6.22 24.41
N VAL A 140 7.97 6.86 25.36
CA VAL A 140 8.05 8.32 25.52
C VAL A 140 9.44 8.69 26.02
N LEU A 141 10.15 9.47 25.22
CA LEU A 141 11.48 9.95 25.56
C LEU A 141 11.75 11.32 24.94
N ASN A 142 12.71 12.05 25.50
CA ASN A 142 13.30 13.20 24.84
C ASN A 142 14.79 12.93 24.54
N TYR A 143 15.22 13.32 23.34
CA TYR A 143 16.62 13.12 22.91
C TYR A 143 17.12 14.34 22.11
N PRO A 144 18.36 14.80 22.37
CA PRO A 144 19.26 14.37 23.45
C PRO A 144 18.75 14.75 24.85
N ASN A 145 19.13 13.98 25.87
CA ASN A 145 18.88 14.28 27.28
C ASN A 145 20.12 13.88 28.11
N PRO A 146 20.85 14.80 28.75
CA PRO A 146 20.58 16.23 28.82
C PRO A 146 20.84 16.97 27.50
N PHE A 147 20.22 18.14 27.31
CA PHE A 147 20.38 18.98 26.14
C PHE A 147 20.88 20.39 26.50
N ILE A 148 21.51 21.08 25.52
CA ILE A 148 22.00 22.45 25.69
C ILE A 148 21.09 23.45 24.96
N ASN A 149 20.79 23.19 23.67
CA ASN A 149 20.07 24.12 22.82
C ASN A 149 18.72 23.62 22.38
N TYR A 150 18.56 22.30 22.12
CA TYR A 150 17.34 21.68 21.67
C TYR A 150 17.23 20.24 22.15
N THR A 151 16.01 19.71 22.16
CA THR A 151 15.66 18.30 22.33
C THR A 151 14.42 18.02 21.51
N GLU A 152 14.29 16.79 21.09
CA GLU A 152 13.12 16.27 20.40
C GLU A 152 12.35 15.33 21.32
N PHE A 153 11.02 15.30 21.22
CA PHE A 153 10.18 14.38 21.95
C PHE A 153 9.73 13.26 21.02
N TRP A 154 9.97 12.05 21.44
CA TRP A 154 9.67 10.85 20.69
C TRP A 154 8.70 9.99 21.49
N PHE A 155 7.73 9.40 20.83
CA PHE A 155 6.81 8.43 21.41
C PHE A 155 6.19 7.59 20.31
N ASN A 156 5.73 6.39 20.66
CA ASN A 156 4.94 5.54 19.77
C ASN A 156 3.49 5.55 20.24
N HIS A 157 2.57 5.36 19.31
CA HIS A 157 1.15 5.20 19.61
C HIS A 157 0.53 4.13 18.71
N ASN A 158 -0.60 3.58 19.15
CA ASN A 158 -1.36 2.55 18.44
C ASN A 158 -2.52 3.12 17.59
N SER A 159 -2.64 4.44 17.45
CA SER A 159 -3.67 5.07 16.62
C SER A 159 -3.29 5.01 15.14
N ALA A 160 -4.24 4.66 14.28
CA ALA A 160 -4.10 4.73 12.82
C ALA A 160 -4.30 6.15 12.25
N GLY A 161 -4.69 7.10 13.08
CA GLY A 161 -4.95 8.48 12.68
C GLY A 161 -3.97 9.47 13.26
N VAL A 162 -3.93 10.67 12.67
CA VAL A 162 -3.20 11.81 13.22
C VAL A 162 -3.75 12.17 14.60
N LEU A 163 -2.87 12.30 15.58
CA LEU A 163 -3.21 12.72 16.93
C LEU A 163 -2.81 14.18 17.16
N ASP A 164 -3.69 14.95 17.80
CA ASP A 164 -3.31 16.23 18.38
C ASP A 164 -2.51 15.98 19.67
N VAL A 165 -1.32 16.55 19.72
CA VAL A 165 -0.37 16.32 20.83
C VAL A 165 -0.14 17.61 21.56
N SER A 166 -0.23 17.56 22.91
CA SER A 166 0.14 18.65 23.79
C SER A 166 1.18 18.15 24.81
N ILE A 167 2.39 18.73 24.73
CA ILE A 167 3.48 18.43 25.65
C ILE A 167 3.62 19.60 26.63
N GLN A 168 3.51 19.32 27.91
CA GLN A 168 3.68 20.32 28.97
C GLN A 168 4.97 20.06 29.74
N ILE A 169 5.78 21.09 29.91
CA ILE A 169 7.06 21.04 30.60
C ILE A 169 6.92 21.78 31.92
N PHE A 170 7.26 21.08 33.00
CA PHE A 170 7.14 21.62 34.35
C PHE A 170 8.52 21.63 35.05
N THR A 171 8.70 22.51 36.03
CA THR A 171 9.77 22.38 37.01
C THR A 171 9.50 21.19 37.92
N ILE A 172 10.52 20.75 38.66
CA ILE A 172 10.37 19.69 39.69
C ILE A 172 9.40 20.11 40.82
N SER A 173 9.15 21.42 40.98
CA SER A 173 8.16 21.96 41.92
C SER A 173 6.75 22.10 41.34
N GLY A 174 6.50 21.60 40.11
CA GLY A 174 5.17 21.60 39.49
C GLY A 174 4.78 22.89 38.79
N LYS A 175 5.68 23.89 38.65
CA LYS A 175 5.38 25.11 37.91
C LYS A 175 5.49 24.85 36.39
N LEU A 176 4.40 25.11 35.65
CA LEU A 176 4.41 25.04 34.19
C LEU A 176 5.38 26.06 33.58
N ILE A 177 6.30 25.58 32.74
CA ILE A 177 7.28 26.42 32.05
C ILE A 177 6.84 26.65 30.60
N LYS A 178 6.39 25.59 29.90
CA LYS A 178 6.08 25.66 28.47
C LYS A 178 5.05 24.60 28.08
N THR A 179 4.19 24.95 27.14
CA THR A 179 3.33 24.03 26.43
C THR A 179 3.72 24.03 24.96
N LEU A 180 3.89 22.85 24.37
CA LEU A 180 4.13 22.63 22.96
C LEU A 180 2.91 21.90 22.40
N ASN A 181 2.37 22.39 21.30
CA ASN A 181 1.26 21.73 20.61
C ASN A 181 1.73 21.35 19.21
N GLY A 182 1.29 20.20 18.73
CA GLY A 182 1.62 19.67 17.42
C GLY A 182 0.70 18.53 17.04
N GLN A 183 0.99 17.90 15.94
CA GLN A 183 0.30 16.70 15.46
C GLN A 183 1.32 15.61 15.19
N THR A 184 0.90 14.34 15.34
CA THR A 184 1.73 13.23 14.89
C THR A 184 1.76 13.20 13.37
N ASN A 185 2.89 12.79 12.81
CA ASN A 185 2.93 12.39 11.41
C ASN A 185 2.44 10.94 11.33
N THR A 186 1.63 10.61 10.34
CA THR A 186 1.26 9.24 10.02
C THR A 186 2.41 8.55 9.31
#